data_178cdc00b9a59b93c8e018f6f3b7c348
#
_entry.id   178cdc00b9a59b93c8e018f6f3b7c348
#
_cell.length_a   1.000
_cell.length_b   1.000
_cell.length_c   1.000
_cell.angle_alpha   90.00
_cell.angle_beta   90.00
_cell.angle_gamma   90.00
#
_symmetry.space_group_name_H-M   'P 1'
#
loop_
_entity.id
_entity.type
_entity.pdbx_description
1 polymer ?
#
loop_
_entity_poly.entity_id
_entity_poly.type
_entity_poly.pdbx_seq_one_letter_code
_entity_poly.pdbx_strand_id
1 'polypeptide(L)'
;IDIGNRVVDISTINEIIACFHLPTSLADEVTRNYMSHIVQVLKLSNQQLSHALDMKQIIQMILDNVSEGICLLDENGIIKMGNQPFQRLTGFKEKNLSGCDFCALLRSYGIDYDFPNKRETIISQPGQGRIRLWFQKFSLNPTAELYLMHASVCDDQESGAGDAAFPFRARTLYDFNNMITRNPTQSHLLDTARRISLNDFPVIIQGESGTEKEMLAQAIHRNSRRHDGPFISLNFSSLNPSGIEAELLGTEENPSLGTRRHMGAFQAACRGTLLINGIQHTALQTQQLLLNVLQNGYYMPMGSSEPMSLDVRMIATTTTDLYSLVLEGRFLDDLFFLLNTFSLNTVPIRQRRDDIPLLLNTFLRDAFKDPSLVMEDVLTSNLAAFLKQYDWPGNAQEIHNLSNYFSCIYQREPIPLGDLPGYILNQILSRQTSLDVTEKHILSLIISHPRIGRNTVMEQLKKQGVSLTEGKIRTVLRKLADAGYIKVHRTRGGCEATELGILMSRG
;
A
#
# COMPACT_ATOMS: atom_id res chain seq x y z
N ILE A 1 0.46 8.29 39.42
CA ILE A 1 -0.47 9.43 39.37
C ILE A 1 -1.30 9.23 38.12
N ASP A 2 -2.53 8.84 38.33
CA ASP A 2 -3.52 8.64 37.28
C ASP A 2 -4.01 10.02 36.84
N ILE A 3 -3.43 10.54 35.75
CA ILE A 3 -3.91 11.75 35.11
C ILE A 3 -4.62 11.30 33.82
N GLY A 4 -5.94 11.09 33.97
CA GLY A 4 -6.79 10.71 32.88
C GLY A 4 -6.62 11.62 31.65
N ASN A 5 -6.25 11.02 30.53
CA ASN A 5 -6.40 11.42 29.12
C ASN A 5 -6.35 12.93 28.75
N ARG A 6 -5.56 13.75 29.46
CA ARG A 6 -5.29 15.13 29.03
C ARG A 6 -3.82 15.26 28.64
N VAL A 7 -3.59 15.69 27.43
CA VAL A 7 -2.28 16.18 26.95
C VAL A 7 -1.88 17.34 27.89
N VAL A 8 -0.87 17.11 28.74
CA VAL A 8 -0.36 18.15 29.63
C VAL A 8 0.55 19.04 28.80
N ASP A 9 0.15 20.28 28.57
CA ASP A 9 0.93 21.29 27.87
C ASP A 9 2.16 21.69 28.71
N ILE A 10 3.23 22.18 28.03
CA ILE A 10 4.51 22.62 28.66
C ILE A 10 4.26 23.75 29.67
N SER A 11 3.22 24.59 29.49
CA SER A 11 2.80 25.60 30.42
C SER A 11 2.40 24.99 31.79
N THR A 12 1.70 23.87 31.80
CA THR A 12 1.26 23.17 33.02
C THR A 12 2.43 22.56 33.80
N ILE A 13 3.50 22.16 33.11
CA ILE A 13 4.73 21.67 33.73
C ILE A 13 5.46 22.81 34.48
N ASN A 14 5.51 24.00 33.89
CA ASN A 14 6.10 25.18 34.51
C ASN A 14 5.29 25.67 35.73
N GLU A 15 3.96 25.54 35.71
CA GLU A 15 3.12 25.82 36.87
C GLU A 15 3.34 24.82 38.01
N ILE A 16 3.54 23.53 37.70
CA ILE A 16 3.88 22.51 38.70
C ILE A 16 5.25 22.79 39.32
N ILE A 17 6.25 23.23 38.53
CA ILE A 17 7.58 23.62 39.04
C ILE A 17 7.50 24.85 39.95
N ALA A 18 6.64 25.81 39.64
CA ALA A 18 6.44 27.02 40.47
C ALA A 18 5.73 26.75 41.81
N CYS A 19 4.92 25.66 41.89
CA CYS A 19 4.27 25.26 43.15
C CYS A 19 5.19 24.58 44.14
N PHE A 20 6.35 24.05 43.76
CA PHE A 20 7.33 23.43 44.65
C PHE A 20 8.43 24.43 45.00
N HIS A 21 8.25 25.22 46.07
CA HIS A 21 9.29 26.04 46.65
C HIS A 21 10.39 25.15 47.24
N LEU A 22 11.47 24.91 46.50
CA LEU A 22 12.65 24.20 47.00
C LEU A 22 13.79 25.18 47.28
N PRO A 23 14.48 25.05 48.44
CA PRO A 23 15.55 25.97 48.85
C PRO A 23 16.80 25.80 47.96
N THR A 24 17.37 26.93 47.61
CA THR A 24 18.47 27.16 46.68
C THR A 24 19.85 26.88 47.31
N SER A 25 20.27 25.64 47.46
CA SER A 25 21.72 25.31 47.51
C SER A 25 21.95 23.80 47.50
N LEU A 26 22.81 23.30 46.66
CA LEU A 26 23.25 21.91 46.44
C LEU A 26 22.21 20.87 45.96
N ALA A 27 20.93 21.06 46.15
CA ALA A 27 19.88 20.21 45.58
C ALA A 27 19.60 20.57 44.10
N ASP A 28 20.06 21.72 43.63
CA ASP A 28 19.68 22.30 42.35
C ASP A 28 20.24 21.55 41.14
N GLU A 29 21.39 20.94 41.21
CA GLU A 29 22.01 20.26 40.07
C GLU A 29 21.46 18.84 39.85
N VAL A 30 21.25 18.11 40.96
CA VAL A 30 20.63 16.78 40.96
C VAL A 30 19.17 16.89 40.58
N THR A 31 18.45 17.88 41.11
CA THR A 31 17.05 18.14 40.79
C THR A 31 16.87 18.60 39.35
N ARG A 32 17.75 19.46 38.82
CA ARG A 32 17.77 19.86 37.40
C ARG A 32 18.05 18.67 36.47
N ASN A 33 19.00 17.81 36.79
CA ASN A 33 19.30 16.61 36.01
C ASN A 33 18.12 15.62 36.04
N TYR A 34 17.47 15.38 37.19
CA TYR A 34 16.28 14.56 37.33
C TYR A 34 15.11 15.13 36.54
N MET A 35 14.85 16.44 36.66
CA MET A 35 13.78 17.11 35.90
C MET A 35 14.05 17.12 34.38
N SER A 36 15.31 17.31 33.98
CA SER A 36 15.71 17.20 32.60
C SER A 36 15.45 15.77 32.04
N HIS A 37 15.77 14.74 32.81
CA HIS A 37 15.48 13.34 32.48
C HIS A 37 13.98 13.06 32.38
N ILE A 38 13.19 13.54 33.34
CA ILE A 38 11.73 13.40 33.34
C ILE A 38 11.11 14.10 32.12
N VAL A 39 11.55 15.33 31.81
CA VAL A 39 11.10 16.07 30.63
C VAL A 39 11.50 15.35 29.33
N GLN A 40 12.67 14.73 29.28
CA GLN A 40 13.12 13.96 28.11
C GLN A 40 12.32 12.67 27.93
N VAL A 41 12.02 11.95 29.01
CA VAL A 41 11.16 10.77 29.02
C VAL A 41 9.72 11.12 28.59
N LEU A 42 9.18 12.23 29.12
CA LEU A 42 7.85 12.72 28.74
C LEU A 42 7.79 13.15 27.27
N LYS A 43 8.84 13.80 26.74
CA LYS A 43 8.93 14.14 25.30
C LYS A 43 8.98 12.90 24.43
N LEU A 44 9.77 11.89 24.78
CA LEU A 44 9.84 10.61 24.08
C LEU A 44 8.50 9.86 24.12
N SER A 45 7.84 9.83 25.29
CA SER A 45 6.53 9.21 25.45
C SER A 45 5.46 9.93 24.63
N ASN A 46 5.45 11.27 24.63
CA ASN A 46 4.53 12.06 23.79
C ASN A 46 4.81 11.88 22.30
N GLN A 47 6.07 11.78 21.88
CA GLN A 47 6.41 11.49 20.49
C GLN A 47 5.94 10.09 20.08
N GLN A 48 6.10 9.08 20.93
CA GLN A 48 5.60 7.72 20.66
C GLN A 48 4.07 7.68 20.61
N LEU A 49 3.38 8.42 21.48
CA LEU A 49 1.93 8.51 21.48
C LEU A 49 1.41 9.24 20.24
N SER A 50 2.05 10.35 19.83
CA SER A 50 1.74 11.04 18.59
C SER A 50 1.94 10.13 17.39
N HIS A 51 3.06 9.43 17.30
CA HIS A 51 3.32 8.46 16.23
C HIS A 51 2.28 7.32 16.18
N ALA A 52 1.84 6.84 17.36
CA ALA A 52 0.80 5.79 17.42
C ALA A 52 -0.57 6.32 16.97
N LEU A 53 -0.91 7.57 17.30
CA LEU A 53 -2.14 8.23 16.87
C LEU A 53 -2.12 8.50 15.37
N ASP A 54 -0.99 8.98 14.84
CA ASP A 54 -0.80 9.22 13.39
C ASP A 54 -0.91 7.90 12.62
N MET A 55 -0.29 6.83 13.14
CA MET A 55 -0.37 5.50 12.54
C MET A 55 -1.81 4.97 12.53
N LYS A 56 -2.56 5.16 13.63
CA LYS A 56 -3.97 4.78 13.70
C LYS A 56 -4.82 5.54 12.67
N GLN A 57 -4.57 6.84 12.48
CA GLN A 57 -5.26 7.65 11.47
C GLN A 57 -4.93 7.19 10.05
N ILE A 58 -3.66 6.89 9.78
CA ILE A 58 -3.22 6.36 8.48
C ILE A 58 -3.89 5.02 8.18
N ILE A 59 -3.91 4.10 9.14
CA ILE A 59 -4.59 2.80 8.99
C ILE A 59 -6.08 3.01 8.73
N GLN A 60 -6.75 3.89 9.46
CA GLN A 60 -8.17 4.20 9.26
C GLN A 60 -8.41 4.75 7.85
N MET A 61 -7.59 5.68 7.38
CA MET A 61 -7.69 6.24 6.03
C MET A 61 -7.48 5.17 4.95
N ILE A 62 -6.52 4.26 5.12
CA ILE A 62 -6.30 3.15 4.19
C ILE A 62 -7.56 2.26 4.15
N LEU A 63 -8.11 1.91 5.29
CA LEU A 63 -9.30 1.07 5.39
C LEU A 63 -10.55 1.76 4.82
N ASP A 64 -10.68 3.07 4.96
CA ASP A 64 -11.82 3.84 4.42
C ASP A 64 -11.79 3.94 2.89
N ASN A 65 -10.64 3.75 2.27
CA ASN A 65 -10.48 3.73 0.81
C ASN A 65 -10.62 2.34 0.17
N VAL A 66 -10.72 1.28 0.96
CA VAL A 66 -11.04 -0.06 0.45
C VAL A 66 -12.53 -0.11 0.11
N SER A 67 -12.90 -0.72 -1.02
CA SER A 67 -14.31 -0.83 -1.46
C SER A 67 -15.14 -1.79 -0.60
N GLU A 68 -14.49 -2.72 0.08
CA GLU A 68 -15.12 -3.68 0.99
C GLU A 68 -15.39 -3.07 2.36
N GLY A 69 -16.51 -3.47 2.97
CA GLY A 69 -16.78 -3.18 4.37
C GLY A 69 -15.89 -4.02 5.28
N ILE A 70 -15.06 -3.39 6.10
CA ILE A 70 -14.13 -4.06 7.01
C ILE A 70 -14.41 -3.62 8.45
N CYS A 71 -14.51 -4.58 9.37
CA CYS A 71 -14.68 -4.34 10.80
C CYS A 71 -13.80 -5.28 11.62
N LEU A 72 -13.08 -4.75 12.60
CA LEU A 72 -12.20 -5.49 13.51
C LEU A 72 -12.89 -5.66 14.86
N LEU A 73 -13.02 -6.92 15.32
CA LEU A 73 -13.62 -7.29 16.59
C LEU A 73 -12.58 -7.92 17.51
N ASP A 74 -12.77 -7.78 18.82
CA ASP A 74 -12.03 -8.58 19.79
C ASP A 74 -12.71 -9.92 20.08
N GLU A 75 -12.11 -10.72 20.95
CA GLU A 75 -12.60 -12.04 21.36
C GLU A 75 -14.02 -12.03 21.99
N ASN A 76 -14.43 -10.89 22.53
CA ASN A 76 -15.76 -10.68 23.13
C ASN A 76 -16.77 -10.12 22.14
N GLY A 77 -16.40 -9.91 20.86
CA GLY A 77 -17.24 -9.32 19.84
C GLY A 77 -17.38 -7.80 19.94
N ILE A 78 -16.49 -7.14 20.68
CA ILE A 78 -16.47 -5.67 20.76
C ILE A 78 -15.75 -5.09 19.55
N ILE A 79 -16.38 -4.16 18.86
CA ILE A 79 -15.83 -3.47 17.69
C ILE A 79 -14.66 -2.59 18.13
N LYS A 80 -13.47 -2.87 17.61
CA LYS A 80 -12.27 -2.03 17.82
C LYS A 80 -12.15 -0.97 16.72
N MET A 81 -12.52 -1.30 15.50
CA MET A 81 -12.41 -0.43 14.35
C MET A 81 -13.37 -0.88 13.24
N GLY A 82 -13.97 0.05 12.51
CA GLY A 82 -14.76 -0.21 11.31
C GLY A 82 -14.49 0.87 10.28
N ASN A 83 -14.42 0.52 8.99
CA ASN A 83 -14.24 1.48 7.91
C ASN A 83 -15.57 2.09 7.43
N GLN A 84 -15.49 3.22 6.71
CA GLN A 84 -16.69 3.89 6.15
C GLN A 84 -17.52 2.99 5.21
N PRO A 85 -16.93 2.18 4.31
CA PRO A 85 -17.69 1.22 3.52
C PRO A 85 -18.49 0.23 4.37
N PHE A 86 -17.95 -0.27 5.50
CA PHE A 86 -18.68 -1.13 6.42
C PHE A 86 -19.93 -0.44 6.95
N GLN A 87 -19.82 0.81 7.41
CA GLN A 87 -20.96 1.60 7.89
C GLN A 87 -22.01 1.86 6.80
N ARG A 88 -21.53 2.18 5.58
CA ARG A 88 -22.42 2.43 4.43
C ARG A 88 -23.16 1.18 3.99
N LEU A 89 -22.47 0.04 3.91
CA LEU A 89 -23.05 -1.22 3.50
C LEU A 89 -24.03 -1.76 4.54
N THR A 90 -23.64 -1.75 5.82
CA THR A 90 -24.48 -2.28 6.90
C THR A 90 -25.60 -1.31 7.29
N GLY A 91 -25.51 -0.03 6.94
CA GLY A 91 -26.50 1.00 7.26
C GLY A 91 -26.66 1.25 8.77
N PHE A 92 -25.69 0.88 9.58
CA PHE A 92 -25.71 1.15 11.01
C PHE A 92 -25.68 2.65 11.28
N LYS A 93 -26.61 3.11 12.13
CA LYS A 93 -26.84 4.55 12.36
C LYS A 93 -25.87 5.17 13.38
N GLU A 94 -25.13 4.35 14.08
CA GLU A 94 -24.16 4.80 15.08
C GLU A 94 -23.01 5.57 14.40
N LYS A 95 -22.81 6.82 14.82
CA LYS A 95 -21.72 7.67 14.29
C LYS A 95 -20.30 7.14 14.61
N ASN A 96 -20.17 6.33 15.66
CA ASN A 96 -18.94 5.70 16.06
C ASN A 96 -19.21 4.26 16.49
N LEU A 97 -18.78 3.32 15.68
CA LEU A 97 -18.93 1.88 15.96
C LEU A 97 -17.90 1.36 16.97
N SER A 98 -16.81 2.06 17.21
CA SER A 98 -15.75 1.61 18.11
C SER A 98 -16.25 1.54 19.57
N GLY A 99 -16.07 0.39 20.19
CA GLY A 99 -16.54 0.09 21.56
C GLY A 99 -17.93 -0.52 21.64
N CYS A 100 -18.66 -0.63 20.52
CA CYS A 100 -19.97 -1.27 20.53
C CYS A 100 -19.85 -2.80 20.53
N ASP A 101 -20.76 -3.49 21.19
CA ASP A 101 -20.93 -4.94 21.08
C ASP A 101 -21.64 -5.25 19.75
N PHE A 102 -20.96 -6.00 18.90
CA PHE A 102 -21.44 -6.34 17.56
C PHE A 102 -22.73 -7.18 17.59
N CYS A 103 -22.83 -8.14 18.51
CA CYS A 103 -24.03 -8.96 18.66
C CYS A 103 -25.23 -8.15 19.17
N ALA A 104 -25.01 -7.26 20.12
CA ALA A 104 -26.04 -6.34 20.61
C ALA A 104 -26.50 -5.39 19.48
N LEU A 105 -25.56 -4.92 18.67
CA LEU A 105 -25.85 -4.09 17.51
C LEU A 105 -26.74 -4.83 16.50
N LEU A 106 -26.39 -6.06 16.11
CA LEU A 106 -27.19 -6.87 15.20
C LEU A 106 -28.60 -7.17 15.75
N ARG A 107 -28.73 -7.45 17.05
CA ARG A 107 -30.03 -7.65 17.69
C ARG A 107 -30.93 -6.42 17.61
N SER A 108 -30.36 -5.21 17.70
CA SER A 108 -31.13 -3.97 17.54
C SER A 108 -31.74 -3.82 16.14
N TYR A 109 -31.20 -4.52 15.16
CA TYR A 109 -31.73 -4.64 13.79
C TYR A 109 -32.56 -5.93 13.55
N GLY A 110 -32.88 -6.67 14.62
CA GLY A 110 -33.73 -7.87 14.54
C GLY A 110 -32.99 -9.13 14.05
N ILE A 111 -31.64 -9.13 14.10
CA ILE A 111 -30.79 -10.21 13.63
C ILE A 111 -30.18 -10.91 14.85
N ASP A 112 -30.51 -12.19 15.04
CA ASP A 112 -29.87 -13.01 16.08
C ASP A 112 -28.63 -13.68 15.49
N TYR A 113 -27.46 -13.36 16.08
CA TYR A 113 -26.17 -13.83 15.60
C TYR A 113 -25.33 -14.38 16.75
N ASP A 114 -24.84 -15.60 16.57
CA ASP A 114 -24.04 -16.33 17.56
C ASP A 114 -22.53 -16.20 17.23
N PHE A 115 -21.90 -15.17 17.75
CA PHE A 115 -20.47 -14.92 17.65
C PHE A 115 -19.72 -15.66 18.80
N PRO A 116 -18.58 -16.30 18.55
CA PRO A 116 -17.86 -16.47 17.28
C PRO A 116 -18.20 -17.76 16.52
N ASN A 117 -19.26 -18.48 16.92
CA ASN A 117 -19.55 -19.83 16.43
C ASN A 117 -20.05 -19.85 14.96
N LYS A 118 -20.72 -18.81 14.53
CA LYS A 118 -21.25 -18.70 13.18
C LYS A 118 -20.33 -17.81 12.34
N ARG A 119 -19.65 -18.38 11.32
CA ARG A 119 -18.65 -17.68 10.51
C ARG A 119 -19.23 -16.72 9.48
N GLU A 120 -20.51 -16.86 9.13
CA GLU A 120 -21.13 -16.08 8.07
C GLU A 120 -22.60 -15.82 8.41
N THR A 121 -23.11 -14.64 8.04
CA THR A 121 -24.55 -14.31 8.10
C THR A 121 -24.91 -13.37 6.96
N ILE A 122 -26.19 -13.43 6.54
CA ILE A 122 -26.73 -12.52 5.55
C ILE A 122 -27.73 -11.62 6.24
N ILE A 123 -27.54 -10.32 6.13
CA ILE A 123 -28.46 -9.31 6.63
C ILE A 123 -29.21 -8.66 5.46
N SER A 124 -30.51 -8.41 5.63
CA SER A 124 -31.31 -7.71 4.63
C SER A 124 -31.69 -6.35 5.18
N GLN A 125 -31.31 -5.29 4.48
CA GLN A 125 -31.68 -3.92 4.88
C GLN A 125 -32.59 -3.26 3.84
N PRO A 126 -33.65 -2.54 4.28
CA PRO A 126 -34.52 -1.80 3.38
C PRO A 126 -33.71 -0.76 2.58
N GLY A 127 -33.68 -0.89 1.25
CA GLY A 127 -33.04 0.05 0.34
C GLY A 127 -31.54 -0.21 0.02
N GLN A 128 -30.91 -1.22 0.64
CA GLN A 128 -29.49 -1.55 0.38
C GLN A 128 -29.27 -2.99 -0.13
N GLY A 129 -30.34 -3.79 -0.25
CA GLY A 129 -30.25 -5.18 -0.69
C GLY A 129 -29.81 -6.14 0.41
N ARG A 130 -29.31 -7.31 0.00
CA ARG A 130 -28.81 -8.36 0.90
C ARG A 130 -27.31 -8.20 1.07
N ILE A 131 -26.83 -8.17 2.32
CA ILE A 131 -25.44 -7.97 2.66
C ILE A 131 -24.93 -9.22 3.35
N ARG A 132 -23.85 -9.78 2.84
CA ARG A 132 -23.13 -10.91 3.43
C ARG A 132 -22.10 -10.37 4.40
N LEU A 133 -22.12 -10.86 5.64
CA LEU A 133 -21.10 -10.63 6.66
C LEU A 133 -20.37 -11.94 6.91
N TRP A 134 -19.06 -11.95 6.83
CA TRP A 134 -18.22 -13.10 7.16
C TRP A 134 -16.95 -12.64 7.86
N PHE A 135 -16.33 -13.48 8.69
CA PHE A 135 -15.14 -13.08 9.44
C PHE A 135 -14.03 -14.13 9.41
N GLN A 136 -12.81 -13.63 9.53
CA GLN A 136 -11.58 -14.39 9.62
C GLN A 136 -10.93 -14.13 10.97
N LYS A 137 -10.50 -15.21 11.63
CA LYS A 137 -9.81 -15.16 12.93
C LYS A 137 -8.32 -14.91 12.72
N PHE A 138 -7.75 -14.00 13.50
CA PHE A 138 -6.31 -13.72 13.55
C PHE A 138 -5.81 -13.82 14.98
N SER A 139 -4.63 -14.42 15.19
CA SER A 139 -3.94 -14.45 16.47
C SER A 139 -2.72 -13.54 16.37
N LEU A 140 -2.76 -12.40 17.06
CA LEU A 140 -1.62 -11.46 17.13
C LEU A 140 -0.57 -11.92 18.14
N ASN A 141 -1.02 -12.54 19.24
CA ASN A 141 -0.19 -13.10 20.30
C ASN A 141 -0.89 -14.35 20.85
N PRO A 142 -0.20 -15.23 21.63
CA PRO A 142 -0.81 -16.41 22.24
C PRO A 142 -2.03 -16.13 23.13
N THR A 143 -2.23 -14.87 23.54
CA THR A 143 -3.28 -14.44 24.48
C THR A 143 -4.29 -13.46 23.90
N ALA A 144 -4.15 -13.02 22.63
CA ALA A 144 -5.06 -12.02 22.03
C ALA A 144 -5.56 -12.52 20.66
N GLU A 145 -6.84 -12.84 20.61
CA GLU A 145 -7.56 -13.21 19.38
C GLU A 145 -8.30 -11.98 18.83
N LEU A 146 -8.16 -11.75 17.54
CA LEU A 146 -8.89 -10.73 16.81
C LEU A 146 -9.66 -11.35 15.66
N TYR A 147 -10.78 -10.76 15.31
CA TYR A 147 -11.64 -11.21 14.22
C TYR A 147 -11.81 -10.08 13.22
N LEU A 148 -11.42 -10.32 11.98
CA LEU A 148 -11.64 -9.40 10.87
C LEU A 148 -12.93 -9.76 10.17
N MET A 149 -13.91 -8.90 10.25
CA MET A 149 -15.21 -9.06 9.60
C MET A 149 -15.22 -8.29 8.28
N HIS A 150 -15.76 -8.93 7.27
CA HIS A 150 -15.98 -8.36 5.95
C HIS A 150 -17.47 -8.22 5.67
N ALA A 151 -17.86 -7.15 4.98
CA ALA A 151 -19.21 -6.90 4.50
C ALA A 151 -19.19 -6.67 3.00
N SER A 152 -20.04 -7.41 2.26
CA SER A 152 -20.23 -7.25 0.82
C SER A 152 -21.70 -7.35 0.43
N VAL A 153 -22.10 -6.68 -0.67
CA VAL A 153 -23.46 -6.77 -1.20
C VAL A 153 -23.65 -8.12 -1.88
N CYS A 154 -24.79 -8.80 -1.59
CA CYS A 154 -25.22 -9.98 -2.36
C CYS A 154 -26.08 -9.52 -3.54
N ASP A 155 -25.73 -9.88 -4.76
CA ASP A 155 -26.61 -9.67 -5.92
C ASP A 155 -27.82 -10.62 -5.87
N ASP A 156 -29.03 -10.12 -6.14
CA ASP A 156 -30.32 -10.84 -6.03
C ASP A 156 -30.49 -12.02 -7.01
N GLN A 157 -29.49 -12.38 -7.80
CA GLN A 157 -29.57 -13.51 -8.74
C GLN A 157 -29.09 -14.87 -8.18
N GLU A 158 -28.70 -14.94 -6.90
CA GLU A 158 -28.29 -16.20 -6.25
C GLU A 158 -29.40 -16.82 -5.38
N SER A 159 -30.65 -16.87 -5.87
CA SER A 159 -31.71 -17.68 -5.28
C SER A 159 -31.84 -19.03 -6.00
N GLY A 160 -30.93 -19.94 -5.71
CA GLY A 160 -31.02 -21.31 -6.20
C GLY A 160 -29.80 -22.13 -5.78
N ALA A 161 -30.01 -22.98 -4.75
CA ALA A 161 -29.13 -24.03 -4.29
C ALA A 161 -27.74 -23.62 -3.74
N GLY A 162 -27.57 -23.77 -2.47
CA GLY A 162 -26.42 -24.06 -1.60
C GLY A 162 -25.00 -24.12 -2.14
N ASP A 163 -24.57 -23.16 -2.99
CA ASP A 163 -23.18 -23.07 -3.42
C ASP A 163 -22.47 -22.00 -2.59
N ALA A 164 -21.51 -22.44 -1.78
CA ALA A 164 -20.54 -21.55 -1.14
C ALA A 164 -19.88 -20.70 -2.23
N ALA A 165 -20.20 -19.41 -2.28
CA ALA A 165 -19.63 -18.51 -3.29
C ALA A 165 -18.09 -18.52 -3.17
N PHE A 166 -17.41 -18.70 -4.29
CA PHE A 166 -15.95 -18.73 -4.34
C PHE A 166 -15.40 -17.35 -3.93
N PRO A 167 -14.58 -17.26 -2.85
CA PRO A 167 -14.18 -15.98 -2.27
C PRO A 167 -13.29 -15.13 -3.18
N PHE A 168 -12.84 -15.66 -4.33
CA PHE A 168 -11.88 -15.03 -5.22
C PHE A 168 -12.47 -14.58 -6.57
N ARG A 169 -13.82 -14.49 -6.71
CA ARG A 169 -14.43 -13.98 -7.94
C ARG A 169 -14.18 -12.47 -8.04
N ALA A 170 -13.15 -12.07 -8.77
CA ALA A 170 -12.87 -10.68 -9.03
C ALA A 170 -13.81 -10.14 -10.12
N ARG A 171 -14.51 -9.05 -9.84
CA ARG A 171 -15.17 -8.26 -10.88
C ARG A 171 -14.07 -7.61 -11.72
N THR A 172 -14.04 -7.86 -13.03
CA THR A 172 -13.07 -7.20 -13.92
C THR A 172 -13.40 -5.71 -14.02
N LEU A 173 -12.59 -4.90 -13.38
CA LEU A 173 -12.79 -3.45 -13.28
C LEU A 173 -12.06 -2.72 -14.43
N TYR A 174 -11.00 -3.33 -14.99
CA TYR A 174 -10.06 -2.67 -15.87
C TYR A 174 -10.13 -3.22 -17.30
N ASP A 175 -9.98 -2.33 -18.26
CA ASP A 175 -9.78 -2.63 -19.67
C ASP A 175 -8.49 -1.94 -20.18
N PHE A 176 -8.16 -2.13 -21.48
CA PHE A 176 -6.97 -1.50 -22.05
C PHE A 176 -6.99 0.03 -22.04
N ASN A 177 -8.15 0.68 -21.91
CA ASN A 177 -8.25 2.14 -21.88
C ASN A 177 -7.84 2.69 -20.51
N ASN A 178 -7.86 1.86 -19.47
CA ASN A 178 -7.38 2.23 -18.13
C ASN A 178 -5.84 2.23 -18.05
N MET A 179 -5.16 1.58 -19.00
CA MET A 179 -3.69 1.51 -19.04
C MET A 179 -3.11 2.67 -19.81
N ILE A 180 -2.76 3.73 -19.07
CA ILE A 180 -2.35 5.00 -19.64
C ILE A 180 -0.82 5.01 -19.84
N THR A 181 -0.36 5.24 -21.09
CA THR A 181 1.06 5.35 -21.40
C THR A 181 1.33 6.25 -22.60
N ARG A 182 2.48 6.90 -22.62
CA ARG A 182 3.08 7.55 -23.79
C ARG A 182 4.35 6.83 -24.26
N ASN A 183 4.79 5.85 -23.47
CA ASN A 183 5.99 5.11 -23.80
C ASN A 183 5.75 4.13 -24.94
N PRO A 184 6.55 4.17 -26.03
CA PRO A 184 6.33 3.31 -27.20
C PRO A 184 6.49 1.83 -26.90
N THR A 185 7.40 1.43 -26.01
CA THR A 185 7.61 0.03 -25.61
C THR A 185 6.38 -0.51 -24.87
N GLN A 186 5.85 0.27 -23.91
CA GLN A 186 4.63 -0.10 -23.20
C GLN A 186 3.41 -0.12 -24.12
N SER A 187 3.31 0.84 -25.05
CA SER A 187 2.24 0.87 -26.05
C SER A 187 2.28 -0.38 -26.96
N HIS A 188 3.45 -0.78 -27.44
CA HIS A 188 3.64 -1.98 -28.23
C HIS A 188 3.26 -3.25 -27.44
N LEU A 189 3.59 -3.31 -26.15
CA LEU A 189 3.16 -4.39 -25.25
C LEU A 189 1.64 -4.46 -25.18
N LEU A 190 0.95 -3.32 -24.99
CA LEU A 190 -0.52 -3.27 -24.95
C LEU A 190 -1.16 -3.70 -26.26
N ASP A 191 -0.59 -3.31 -27.41
CA ASP A 191 -1.07 -3.73 -28.73
C ASP A 191 -0.86 -5.23 -28.96
N THR A 192 0.24 -5.77 -28.46
CA THR A 192 0.49 -7.22 -28.47
C THR A 192 -0.51 -7.94 -27.58
N ALA A 193 -0.75 -7.43 -26.36
CA ALA A 193 -1.73 -7.99 -25.42
C ALA A 193 -3.16 -7.98 -26.01
N ARG A 194 -3.57 -6.92 -26.72
CA ARG A 194 -4.86 -6.88 -27.45
C ARG A 194 -4.97 -7.99 -28.48
N ARG A 195 -3.93 -8.24 -29.26
CA ARG A 195 -3.93 -9.29 -30.29
C ARG A 195 -4.00 -10.69 -29.69
N ILE A 196 -3.22 -10.97 -28.64
CA ILE A 196 -3.21 -12.29 -28.01
C ILE A 196 -4.46 -12.55 -27.15
N SER A 197 -5.18 -11.49 -26.72
CA SER A 197 -6.41 -11.66 -25.95
C SER A 197 -7.49 -12.43 -26.72
N LEU A 198 -7.50 -12.36 -28.04
CA LEU A 198 -8.47 -13.05 -28.90
C LEU A 198 -8.26 -14.57 -28.98
N ASN A 199 -7.17 -15.09 -28.43
CA ASN A 199 -6.84 -16.52 -28.37
C ASN A 199 -6.93 -17.03 -26.95
N ASP A 200 -7.15 -18.33 -26.78
CA ASP A 200 -7.29 -18.98 -25.47
C ASP A 200 -5.97 -19.56 -24.93
N PHE A 201 -4.84 -19.31 -25.59
CA PHE A 201 -3.54 -19.77 -25.14
C PHE A 201 -3.15 -19.18 -23.77
N PRO A 202 -2.36 -19.90 -22.98
CA PRO A 202 -1.79 -19.38 -21.75
C PRO A 202 -0.92 -18.14 -22.00
N VAL A 203 -0.91 -17.23 -21.02
CA VAL A 203 -0.13 -15.99 -21.08
C VAL A 203 0.64 -15.83 -19.77
N ILE A 204 1.95 -15.58 -19.87
CA ILE A 204 2.77 -15.16 -18.75
C ILE A 204 2.95 -13.64 -18.82
N ILE A 205 2.67 -12.94 -17.71
CA ILE A 205 2.94 -11.51 -17.55
C ILE A 205 4.05 -11.36 -16.52
N GLN A 206 5.22 -10.98 -17.00
CA GLN A 206 6.40 -10.77 -16.16
C GLN A 206 6.64 -9.29 -15.92
N GLY A 207 7.13 -8.92 -14.72
CA GLY A 207 7.55 -7.57 -14.39
C GLY A 207 7.60 -7.30 -12.90
N GLU A 208 8.17 -6.20 -12.52
CA GLU A 208 8.32 -5.80 -11.13
C GLU A 208 6.98 -5.64 -10.40
N SER A 209 7.02 -5.63 -9.07
CA SER A 209 5.84 -5.32 -8.27
C SER A 209 5.29 -3.93 -8.61
N GLY A 210 3.97 -3.78 -8.66
CA GLY A 210 3.32 -2.50 -8.96
C GLY A 210 3.33 -2.07 -10.42
N THR A 211 3.79 -2.91 -11.38
CA THR A 211 3.78 -2.59 -12.82
C THR A 211 2.45 -2.92 -13.51
N GLU A 212 1.37 -3.02 -12.74
CA GLU A 212 -0.01 -3.18 -13.26
C GLU A 212 -0.27 -4.52 -13.97
N LYS A 213 0.45 -5.60 -13.60
CA LYS A 213 0.30 -6.93 -14.21
C LYS A 213 -1.12 -7.49 -14.10
N GLU A 214 -1.75 -7.33 -12.94
CA GLU A 214 -3.12 -7.81 -12.72
C GLU A 214 -4.14 -7.00 -13.53
N MET A 215 -3.95 -5.67 -13.62
CA MET A 215 -4.75 -4.81 -14.49
C MET A 215 -4.66 -5.26 -15.96
N LEU A 216 -3.44 -5.61 -16.43
CA LEU A 216 -3.22 -6.13 -17.77
C LEU A 216 -3.91 -7.49 -17.98
N ALA A 217 -3.89 -8.39 -16.98
CA ALA A 217 -4.60 -9.67 -17.03
C ALA A 217 -6.12 -9.48 -17.14
N GLN A 218 -6.70 -8.55 -16.39
CA GLN A 218 -8.12 -8.20 -16.47
C GLN A 218 -8.47 -7.61 -17.84
N ALA A 219 -7.62 -6.72 -18.38
CA ALA A 219 -7.82 -6.14 -19.72
C ALA A 219 -7.78 -7.22 -20.82
N ILE A 220 -6.87 -8.20 -20.70
CA ILE A 220 -6.79 -9.36 -21.60
C ILE A 220 -8.08 -10.19 -21.53
N HIS A 221 -8.59 -10.47 -20.34
CA HIS A 221 -9.84 -11.20 -20.17
C HIS A 221 -11.03 -10.44 -20.78
N ARG A 222 -11.19 -9.15 -20.47
CA ARG A 222 -12.30 -8.32 -20.99
C ARG A 222 -12.31 -8.19 -22.51
N ASN A 223 -11.14 -8.24 -23.15
CA ASN A 223 -11.02 -8.19 -24.60
C ASN A 223 -11.03 -9.58 -25.25
N SER A 224 -11.21 -10.65 -24.49
CA SER A 224 -11.19 -12.03 -24.96
C SER A 224 -12.57 -12.53 -25.39
N ARG A 225 -12.61 -13.69 -26.01
CA ARG A 225 -13.87 -14.42 -26.30
C ARG A 225 -14.57 -14.92 -25.04
N ARG A 226 -13.87 -14.92 -23.91
CA ARG A 226 -14.37 -15.36 -22.60
C ARG A 226 -14.76 -14.20 -21.67
N HIS A 227 -14.96 -13.00 -22.22
CA HIS A 227 -15.24 -11.77 -21.45
C HIS A 227 -16.52 -11.83 -20.61
N ASP A 228 -17.50 -12.65 -21.01
CA ASP A 228 -18.73 -12.89 -20.25
C ASP A 228 -18.57 -13.97 -19.17
N GLY A 229 -17.47 -14.72 -19.20
CA GLY A 229 -17.15 -15.78 -18.24
C GLY A 229 -16.56 -15.22 -16.95
N PRO A 230 -16.42 -16.08 -15.92
CA PRO A 230 -15.83 -15.66 -14.66
C PRO A 230 -14.34 -15.34 -14.82
N PHE A 231 -13.88 -14.31 -14.08
CA PHE A 231 -12.47 -14.02 -13.87
C PHE A 231 -12.12 -14.35 -12.41
N ILE A 232 -11.32 -15.38 -12.22
CA ILE A 232 -10.89 -15.83 -10.90
C ILE A 232 -9.42 -15.51 -10.72
N SER A 233 -9.06 -14.88 -9.61
CA SER A 233 -7.68 -14.53 -9.27
C SER A 233 -7.23 -15.27 -8.02
N LEU A 234 -6.14 -16.02 -8.11
CA LEU A 234 -5.47 -16.67 -6.98
C LEU A 234 -4.08 -16.05 -6.75
N ASN A 235 -3.80 -15.66 -5.52
CA ASN A 235 -2.50 -15.14 -5.15
C ASN A 235 -1.70 -16.20 -4.39
N PHE A 236 -0.77 -16.84 -5.08
CA PHE A 236 0.07 -17.89 -4.49
C PHE A 236 1.07 -17.38 -3.45
N SER A 237 1.39 -16.08 -3.45
CA SER A 237 2.25 -15.48 -2.43
C SER A 237 1.58 -15.41 -1.05
N SER A 238 0.25 -15.40 -0.99
CA SER A 238 -0.54 -15.27 0.25
C SER A 238 -1.10 -16.59 0.77
N LEU A 239 -1.06 -17.66 -0.03
CA LEU A 239 -1.59 -18.97 0.32
C LEU A 239 -0.51 -19.88 0.92
N ASN A 240 -0.90 -20.70 1.90
CA ASN A 240 -0.04 -21.75 2.39
C ASN A 240 0.17 -22.80 1.28
N PRO A 241 1.39 -23.30 1.07
CA PRO A 241 1.68 -24.31 0.03
C PRO A 241 0.76 -25.52 0.07
N SER A 242 0.41 -26.01 1.26
CA SER A 242 -0.52 -27.14 1.45
C SER A 242 -2.00 -26.78 1.16
N GLY A 243 -2.35 -25.49 1.16
CA GLY A 243 -3.70 -25.03 0.86
C GLY A 243 -3.93 -24.74 -0.63
N ILE A 244 -2.86 -24.50 -1.39
CA ILE A 244 -2.97 -24.15 -2.81
C ILE A 244 -3.68 -25.24 -3.62
N GLU A 245 -3.38 -26.51 -3.35
CA GLU A 245 -4.00 -27.65 -4.03
C GLU A 245 -5.51 -27.71 -3.78
N ALA A 246 -5.93 -27.51 -2.52
CA ALA A 246 -7.34 -27.48 -2.14
C ALA A 246 -8.07 -26.28 -2.78
N GLU A 247 -7.43 -25.13 -2.84
CA GLU A 247 -7.98 -23.95 -3.51
C GLU A 247 -8.08 -24.12 -5.03
N LEU A 248 -7.15 -24.83 -5.67
CA LEU A 248 -7.20 -25.09 -7.11
C LEU A 248 -8.25 -26.14 -7.48
N LEU A 249 -8.19 -27.31 -6.82
CA LEU A 249 -8.99 -28.47 -7.15
C LEU A 249 -10.39 -28.45 -6.50
N GLY A 250 -10.51 -27.82 -5.33
CA GLY A 250 -11.68 -27.94 -4.47
C GLY A 250 -11.70 -29.25 -3.68
N THR A 251 -12.67 -29.40 -2.79
CA THR A 251 -12.86 -30.60 -1.96
C THR A 251 -14.32 -31.05 -2.04
N GLU A 252 -14.52 -32.37 -2.16
CA GLU A 252 -15.84 -32.96 -2.00
C GLU A 252 -16.17 -33.15 -0.51
N GLU A 253 -17.46 -33.21 -0.21
CA GLU A 253 -17.95 -33.44 1.14
C GLU A 253 -17.61 -34.87 1.56
N ASN A 254 -16.86 -35.00 2.66
CA ASN A 254 -16.61 -36.30 3.28
C ASN A 254 -16.98 -36.24 4.76
N PRO A 255 -18.20 -36.72 5.12
CA PRO A 255 -18.69 -36.70 6.49
C PRO A 255 -17.78 -37.45 7.47
N SER A 256 -17.09 -38.49 7.01
CA SER A 256 -16.17 -39.32 7.84
C SER A 256 -14.89 -38.57 8.22
N LEU A 257 -14.47 -37.58 7.40
CA LEU A 257 -13.27 -36.76 7.63
C LEU A 257 -13.63 -35.33 8.09
N GLY A 258 -14.93 -35.02 8.22
CA GLY A 258 -15.41 -33.67 8.60
C GLY A 258 -15.09 -32.59 7.56
N THR A 259 -14.73 -32.97 6.32
CA THR A 259 -14.47 -32.04 5.24
C THR A 259 -15.79 -31.59 4.62
N ARG A 260 -15.96 -30.26 4.49
CA ARG A 260 -17.09 -29.67 3.76
C ARG A 260 -16.75 -29.52 2.29
N ARG A 261 -17.76 -29.57 1.46
CA ARG A 261 -17.60 -29.26 0.03
C ARG A 261 -17.07 -27.83 -0.15
N HIS A 262 -15.99 -27.71 -0.90
CA HIS A 262 -15.39 -26.42 -1.29
C HIS A 262 -15.16 -26.42 -2.79
N MET A 263 -15.70 -25.39 -3.48
CA MET A 263 -15.52 -25.21 -4.91
C MET A 263 -14.09 -24.76 -5.20
N GLY A 264 -13.36 -25.49 -6.06
CA GLY A 264 -12.02 -25.12 -6.47
C GLY A 264 -12.00 -24.04 -7.54
N ALA A 265 -10.84 -23.38 -7.69
CA ALA A 265 -10.64 -22.31 -8.66
C ALA A 265 -10.85 -22.75 -10.11
N PHE A 266 -10.49 -23.98 -10.47
CA PHE A 266 -10.75 -24.52 -11.82
C PHE A 266 -12.24 -24.62 -12.10
N GLN A 267 -13.04 -25.05 -11.14
CA GLN A 267 -14.50 -25.11 -11.27
C GLN A 267 -15.10 -23.71 -11.34
N ALA A 268 -14.66 -22.81 -10.46
CA ALA A 268 -15.14 -21.44 -10.39
C ALA A 268 -14.81 -20.63 -11.65
N ALA A 269 -13.64 -20.91 -12.29
CA ALA A 269 -13.19 -20.25 -13.51
C ALA A 269 -13.71 -20.92 -14.80
N CYS A 270 -14.59 -21.93 -14.71
CA CYS A 270 -15.08 -22.68 -15.85
C CYS A 270 -15.67 -21.74 -16.91
N ARG A 271 -15.28 -21.92 -18.19
CA ARG A 271 -15.59 -21.06 -19.34
C ARG A 271 -15.10 -19.63 -19.23
N GLY A 272 -14.24 -19.34 -18.25
CA GLY A 272 -13.66 -18.02 -17.99
C GLY A 272 -12.14 -18.02 -18.02
N THR A 273 -11.57 -17.24 -17.11
CA THR A 273 -10.11 -17.08 -16.99
C THR A 273 -9.67 -17.25 -15.55
N LEU A 274 -8.63 -18.03 -15.33
CA LEU A 274 -7.93 -18.14 -14.04
C LEU A 274 -6.62 -17.37 -14.11
N LEU A 275 -6.48 -16.39 -13.24
CA LEU A 275 -5.25 -15.65 -13.01
C LEU A 275 -4.51 -16.24 -11.81
N ILE A 276 -3.27 -16.67 -12.03
CA ILE A 276 -2.35 -17.09 -10.96
C ILE A 276 -1.35 -15.96 -10.73
N ASN A 277 -1.49 -15.25 -9.61
CA ASN A 277 -0.54 -14.23 -9.20
C ASN A 277 0.62 -14.84 -8.42
N GLY A 278 1.85 -14.52 -8.83
CA GLY A 278 3.05 -14.96 -8.14
C GLY A 278 3.38 -16.44 -8.34
N ILE A 279 3.29 -16.94 -9.58
CA ILE A 279 3.52 -18.35 -9.92
C ILE A 279 4.93 -18.84 -9.50
N GLN A 280 5.92 -17.94 -9.38
CA GLN A 280 7.27 -18.27 -8.90
C GLN A 280 7.32 -18.80 -7.46
N HIS A 281 6.25 -18.61 -6.67
CA HIS A 281 6.17 -19.09 -5.28
C HIS A 281 5.58 -20.51 -5.16
N THR A 282 5.32 -21.16 -6.29
CA THR A 282 4.70 -22.49 -6.33
C THR A 282 5.69 -23.57 -5.95
N ALA A 283 5.32 -24.46 -5.04
CA ALA A 283 6.10 -25.66 -4.72
C ALA A 283 6.12 -26.64 -5.91
N LEU A 284 7.19 -27.44 -6.04
CA LEU A 284 7.34 -28.38 -7.16
C LEU A 284 6.17 -29.38 -7.27
N GLN A 285 5.57 -29.80 -6.14
CA GLN A 285 4.39 -30.68 -6.14
C GLN A 285 3.20 -30.01 -6.82
N THR A 286 2.92 -28.74 -6.47
CA THR A 286 1.83 -27.98 -7.10
C THR A 286 2.11 -27.65 -8.55
N GLN A 287 3.39 -27.43 -8.92
CA GLN A 287 3.78 -27.29 -10.32
C GLN A 287 3.49 -28.57 -11.12
N GLN A 288 3.79 -29.73 -10.54
CA GLN A 288 3.48 -31.04 -11.15
C GLN A 288 1.97 -31.25 -11.31
N LEU A 289 1.17 -30.83 -10.31
CA LEU A 289 -0.27 -30.88 -10.38
C LEU A 289 -0.80 -29.98 -11.52
N LEU A 290 -0.34 -28.72 -11.59
CA LEU A 290 -0.71 -27.79 -12.67
C LEU A 290 -0.35 -28.34 -14.04
N LEU A 291 0.85 -28.92 -14.18
CA LEU A 291 1.31 -29.54 -15.42
C LEU A 291 0.37 -30.66 -15.84
N ASN A 292 0.08 -31.59 -14.92
CA ASN A 292 -0.80 -32.72 -15.20
C ASN A 292 -2.22 -32.28 -15.61
N VAL A 293 -2.78 -31.30 -14.90
CA VAL A 293 -4.13 -30.76 -15.17
C VAL A 293 -4.18 -30.07 -16.55
N LEU A 294 -3.17 -29.28 -16.86
CA LEU A 294 -3.11 -28.54 -18.15
C LEU A 294 -2.84 -29.46 -19.34
N GLN A 295 -2.01 -30.50 -19.18
CA GLN A 295 -1.72 -31.47 -20.23
C GLN A 295 -2.91 -32.39 -20.51
N ASN A 296 -3.57 -32.88 -19.46
CA ASN A 296 -4.65 -33.85 -19.59
C ASN A 296 -6.00 -33.18 -19.94
N GLY A 297 -6.18 -31.87 -19.64
CA GLY A 297 -7.43 -31.16 -19.86
C GLY A 297 -8.55 -31.56 -18.90
N TYR A 298 -8.22 -32.22 -17.79
CA TYR A 298 -9.15 -32.53 -16.71
C TYR A 298 -8.44 -32.53 -15.34
N TYR A 299 -9.22 -32.41 -14.29
CA TYR A 299 -8.76 -32.48 -12.89
C TYR A 299 -9.75 -33.26 -12.04
N MET A 300 -9.33 -33.69 -10.85
CA MET A 300 -10.20 -34.35 -9.87
C MET A 300 -10.23 -33.50 -8.59
N PRO A 301 -11.42 -33.10 -8.11
CA PRO A 301 -11.55 -32.51 -6.77
C PRO A 301 -10.99 -33.43 -5.70
N MET A 302 -10.44 -32.85 -4.63
CA MET A 302 -9.92 -33.67 -3.52
C MET A 302 -11.02 -34.48 -2.86
N GLY A 303 -10.82 -35.77 -2.76
CA GLY A 303 -11.84 -36.71 -2.23
C GLY A 303 -12.87 -37.20 -3.24
N SER A 304 -12.84 -36.71 -4.48
CA SER A 304 -13.67 -37.22 -5.59
C SER A 304 -12.91 -38.23 -6.43
N SER A 305 -13.62 -39.19 -7.00
CA SER A 305 -13.12 -40.12 -8.02
C SER A 305 -13.58 -39.75 -9.44
N GLU A 306 -14.41 -38.71 -9.58
CA GLU A 306 -14.96 -38.28 -10.86
C GLU A 306 -14.08 -37.19 -11.49
N PRO A 307 -13.56 -37.37 -12.72
CA PRO A 307 -12.79 -36.33 -13.41
C PRO A 307 -13.71 -35.23 -13.92
N MET A 308 -13.29 -33.99 -13.73
CA MET A 308 -13.93 -32.80 -14.27
C MET A 308 -13.10 -32.19 -15.41
N SER A 309 -13.74 -31.86 -16.52
CA SER A 309 -13.06 -31.24 -17.67
C SER A 309 -12.58 -29.83 -17.34
N LEU A 310 -11.35 -29.50 -17.78
CA LEU A 310 -10.77 -28.17 -17.64
C LEU A 310 -11.13 -27.30 -18.86
N ASP A 311 -12.06 -26.38 -18.71
CA ASP A 311 -12.38 -25.36 -19.72
C ASP A 311 -12.07 -23.96 -19.16
N VAL A 312 -10.78 -23.67 -18.96
CA VAL A 312 -10.29 -22.46 -18.32
C VAL A 312 -9.12 -21.87 -19.11
N ARG A 313 -9.16 -20.57 -19.41
CA ARG A 313 -7.99 -19.86 -19.91
C ARG A 313 -7.06 -19.50 -18.77
N MET A 314 -5.77 -19.80 -18.90
CA MET A 314 -4.76 -19.52 -17.87
C MET A 314 -4.00 -18.23 -18.17
N ILE A 315 -3.87 -17.37 -17.15
CA ILE A 315 -2.93 -16.24 -17.14
C ILE A 315 -2.08 -16.37 -15.87
N ALA A 316 -0.77 -16.25 -15.98
CA ALA A 316 0.13 -16.28 -14.83
C ALA A 316 0.91 -14.98 -14.73
N THR A 317 1.12 -14.47 -13.51
CA THR A 317 2.02 -13.34 -13.28
C THR A 317 3.24 -13.76 -12.49
N THR A 318 4.37 -13.12 -12.77
CA THR A 318 5.62 -13.33 -12.05
C THR A 318 6.39 -12.02 -11.90
N THR A 319 7.15 -11.91 -10.81
CA THR A 319 8.10 -10.81 -10.60
C THR A 319 9.54 -11.22 -10.92
N THR A 320 9.78 -12.51 -11.09
CA THR A 320 11.10 -13.11 -11.34
C THR A 320 11.11 -13.72 -12.74
N ASP A 321 12.28 -13.79 -13.35
CA ASP A 321 12.45 -14.54 -14.57
C ASP A 321 12.25 -16.04 -14.30
N LEU A 322 11.18 -16.62 -14.85
CA LEU A 322 10.86 -18.04 -14.63
C LEU A 322 11.88 -18.95 -15.28
N TYR A 323 12.50 -18.54 -16.39
CA TYR A 323 13.53 -19.37 -17.03
C TYR A 323 14.78 -19.51 -16.15
N SER A 324 15.15 -18.47 -15.43
CA SER A 324 16.22 -18.56 -14.42
C SER A 324 15.89 -19.60 -13.33
N LEU A 325 14.63 -19.66 -12.89
CA LEU A 325 14.18 -20.65 -11.91
C LEU A 325 14.17 -22.08 -12.48
N VAL A 326 13.91 -22.23 -13.79
CA VAL A 326 14.07 -23.55 -14.47
C VAL A 326 15.52 -24.00 -14.42
N LEU A 327 16.46 -23.12 -14.75
CA LEU A 327 17.90 -23.41 -14.71
C LEU A 327 18.39 -23.76 -13.28
N GLU A 328 17.77 -23.20 -12.26
CA GLU A 328 18.03 -23.50 -10.85
C GLU A 328 17.33 -24.79 -10.36
N GLY A 329 16.51 -25.44 -11.18
CA GLY A 329 15.72 -26.60 -10.79
C GLY A 329 14.57 -26.29 -9.81
N ARG A 330 14.16 -25.05 -9.69
CA ARG A 330 13.09 -24.56 -8.82
C ARG A 330 11.75 -24.41 -9.53
N PHE A 331 11.76 -24.47 -10.85
CA PHE A 331 10.58 -24.46 -11.69
C PHE A 331 10.68 -25.55 -12.75
N LEU A 332 9.57 -26.28 -12.99
CA LEU A 332 9.54 -27.36 -13.98
C LEU A 332 9.61 -26.78 -15.40
N ASP A 333 10.52 -27.30 -16.20
CA ASP A 333 10.72 -26.91 -17.60
C ASP A 333 9.49 -27.16 -18.46
N ASP A 334 8.86 -28.33 -18.32
CA ASP A 334 7.63 -28.67 -19.05
C ASP A 334 6.48 -27.71 -18.72
N LEU A 335 6.31 -27.33 -17.46
CA LEU A 335 5.29 -26.36 -17.06
C LEU A 335 5.61 -24.96 -17.61
N PHE A 336 6.89 -24.56 -17.57
CA PHE A 336 7.33 -23.31 -18.16
C PHE A 336 6.99 -23.24 -19.64
N PHE A 337 7.36 -24.24 -20.43
CA PHE A 337 7.08 -24.26 -21.87
C PHE A 337 5.58 -24.29 -22.17
N LEU A 338 4.79 -24.97 -21.37
CA LEU A 338 3.34 -25.02 -21.54
C LEU A 338 2.69 -23.65 -21.29
N LEU A 339 3.11 -22.94 -20.25
CA LEU A 339 2.57 -21.63 -19.88
C LEU A 339 3.14 -20.48 -20.74
N ASN A 340 4.39 -20.63 -21.20
CA ASN A 340 5.11 -19.58 -21.93
C ASN A 340 4.80 -19.55 -23.44
N THR A 341 3.54 -19.85 -23.80
CA THR A 341 3.09 -19.67 -25.20
C THR A 341 3.16 -18.21 -25.61
N PHE A 342 2.75 -17.32 -24.72
CA PHE A 342 2.93 -15.88 -24.88
C PHE A 342 3.51 -15.28 -23.59
N SER A 343 4.58 -14.49 -23.75
CA SER A 343 5.19 -13.74 -22.66
C SER A 343 5.06 -12.24 -22.88
N LEU A 344 4.58 -11.52 -21.87
CA LEU A 344 4.43 -10.08 -21.85
C LEU A 344 5.29 -9.51 -20.71
N ASN A 345 6.25 -8.65 -21.06
CA ASN A 345 7.16 -8.04 -20.11
C ASN A 345 6.76 -6.59 -19.85
N THR A 346 6.19 -6.30 -18.68
CA THR A 346 5.79 -4.92 -18.30
C THR A 346 7.00 -4.04 -18.03
N VAL A 347 6.94 -2.80 -18.46
CA VAL A 347 8.04 -1.83 -18.34
C VAL A 347 7.94 -1.11 -16.98
N PRO A 348 9.00 -1.12 -16.14
CA PRO A 348 9.00 -0.38 -14.88
C PRO A 348 9.00 1.14 -15.13
N ILE A 349 8.43 1.90 -14.18
CA ILE A 349 8.21 3.36 -14.32
C ILE A 349 9.51 4.12 -14.57
N ARG A 350 10.65 3.71 -13.96
CA ARG A 350 11.95 4.35 -14.20
C ARG A 350 12.44 4.28 -15.65
N GLN A 351 11.91 3.36 -16.46
CA GLN A 351 12.20 3.24 -17.89
C GLN A 351 11.16 3.92 -18.77
N ARG A 352 10.03 4.40 -18.17
CA ARG A 352 8.97 5.16 -18.85
C ARG A 352 8.66 6.47 -18.12
N ARG A 353 9.70 7.26 -17.82
CA ARG A 353 9.59 8.48 -17.01
C ARG A 353 8.64 9.52 -17.57
N ASP A 354 8.40 9.51 -18.88
CA ASP A 354 7.42 10.40 -19.53
C ASP A 354 5.97 10.08 -19.12
N ASP A 355 5.71 8.88 -18.60
CA ASP A 355 4.40 8.51 -18.07
C ASP A 355 4.15 9.03 -16.64
N ILE A 356 5.22 9.40 -15.89
CA ILE A 356 5.09 9.82 -14.48
C ILE A 356 4.13 11.01 -14.32
N PRO A 357 4.25 12.13 -15.06
CA PRO A 357 3.31 13.24 -14.91
C PRO A 357 1.87 12.86 -15.26
N LEU A 358 1.71 11.97 -16.22
CA LEU A 358 0.41 11.51 -16.68
C LEU A 358 -0.27 10.64 -15.61
N LEU A 359 0.46 9.69 -15.04
CA LEU A 359 -0.01 8.83 -13.95
C LEU A 359 -0.30 9.64 -12.68
N LEU A 360 0.61 10.56 -12.29
CA LEU A 360 0.40 11.46 -11.16
C LEU A 360 -0.88 12.27 -11.33
N ASN A 361 -1.10 12.91 -12.49
CA ASN A 361 -2.32 13.67 -12.74
C ASN A 361 -3.57 12.81 -12.66
N THR A 362 -3.52 11.58 -13.20
CA THR A 362 -4.66 10.66 -13.16
C THR A 362 -4.98 10.26 -11.73
N PHE A 363 -3.99 9.79 -10.97
CA PHE A 363 -4.20 9.33 -9.61
C PHE A 363 -4.51 10.47 -8.61
N LEU A 364 -3.98 11.68 -8.83
CA LEU A 364 -4.38 12.85 -8.05
C LEU A 364 -5.84 13.22 -8.29
N ARG A 365 -6.31 13.23 -9.54
CA ARG A 365 -7.73 13.47 -9.87
C ARG A 365 -8.64 12.46 -9.19
N ASP A 366 -8.26 11.20 -9.21
CA ASP A 366 -9.01 10.13 -8.56
C ASP A 366 -9.02 10.28 -7.03
N ALA A 367 -7.87 10.60 -6.42
CA ALA A 367 -7.72 10.76 -4.99
C ALA A 367 -8.48 11.99 -4.44
N PHE A 368 -8.43 13.12 -5.18
CA PHE A 368 -9.12 14.36 -4.82
C PHE A 368 -10.57 14.41 -5.31
N LYS A 369 -11.00 13.47 -6.17
CA LYS A 369 -12.30 13.45 -6.86
C LYS A 369 -12.57 14.74 -7.65
N ASP A 370 -11.51 15.34 -8.21
CA ASP A 370 -11.56 16.54 -9.02
C ASP A 370 -10.91 16.28 -10.40
N PRO A 371 -11.71 16.16 -11.48
CA PRO A 371 -11.20 15.90 -12.83
C PRO A 371 -10.32 17.04 -13.41
N SER A 372 -10.43 18.25 -12.87
CA SER A 372 -9.70 19.42 -13.36
C SER A 372 -8.30 19.55 -12.74
N LEU A 373 -8.05 18.87 -11.63
CA LEU A 373 -6.83 18.99 -10.85
C LEU A 373 -5.59 18.57 -11.67
N VAL A 374 -4.53 19.35 -11.54
CA VAL A 374 -3.21 19.01 -12.09
C VAL A 374 -2.15 19.00 -10.99
N MET A 375 -1.09 18.26 -11.21
CA MET A 375 -0.03 18.07 -10.22
C MET A 375 0.61 19.39 -9.77
N GLU A 376 0.64 20.40 -10.64
CA GLU A 376 1.17 21.73 -10.36
C GLU A 376 0.32 22.53 -9.36
N ASP A 377 -0.96 22.19 -9.19
CA ASP A 377 -1.85 22.82 -8.20
C ASP A 377 -1.61 22.25 -6.79
N VAL A 378 -1.14 21.00 -6.73
CA VAL A 378 -1.00 20.26 -5.47
C VAL A 378 0.44 20.23 -4.96
N LEU A 379 1.43 20.23 -5.87
CA LEU A 379 2.83 20.02 -5.54
C LEU A 379 3.65 21.27 -5.84
N THR A 380 4.63 21.56 -4.97
CA THR A 380 5.64 22.57 -5.32
C THR A 380 6.45 22.15 -6.55
N SER A 381 6.97 23.12 -7.30
CA SER A 381 7.79 22.85 -8.49
C SER A 381 9.00 21.97 -8.19
N ASN A 382 9.57 22.07 -6.98
CA ASN A 382 10.71 21.29 -6.54
C ASN A 382 10.29 19.82 -6.30
N LEU A 383 9.16 19.60 -5.64
CA LEU A 383 8.62 18.26 -5.41
C LEU A 383 8.24 17.60 -6.74
N ALA A 384 7.56 18.34 -7.62
CA ALA A 384 7.20 17.83 -8.96
C ALA A 384 8.42 17.44 -9.80
N ALA A 385 9.50 18.26 -9.77
CA ALA A 385 10.75 17.95 -10.45
C ALA A 385 11.44 16.70 -9.86
N PHE A 386 11.44 16.57 -8.53
CA PHE A 386 11.97 15.39 -7.85
C PHE A 386 11.22 14.12 -8.24
N LEU A 387 9.89 14.12 -8.18
CA LEU A 387 9.07 12.96 -8.50
C LEU A 387 9.24 12.47 -9.95
N LYS A 388 9.51 13.38 -10.90
CA LYS A 388 9.83 13.03 -12.29
C LYS A 388 11.17 12.27 -12.43
N GLN A 389 12.09 12.45 -11.49
CA GLN A 389 13.41 11.81 -11.49
C GLN A 389 13.51 10.61 -10.56
N TYR A 390 12.57 10.44 -9.65
CA TYR A 390 12.53 9.34 -8.69
C TYR A 390 12.38 8.01 -9.41
N ASP A 391 12.98 6.94 -8.87
CA ASP A 391 13.03 5.64 -9.56
C ASP A 391 11.78 4.78 -9.39
N TRP A 392 10.90 5.17 -8.47
CA TRP A 392 9.63 4.50 -8.22
C TRP A 392 9.76 2.98 -8.02
N PRO A 393 10.41 2.50 -6.95
CA PRO A 393 10.60 1.07 -6.72
C PRO A 393 9.29 0.28 -6.61
N GLY A 394 8.21 0.91 -6.16
CA GLY A 394 6.86 0.36 -6.14
C GLY A 394 6.04 0.66 -7.40
N ASN A 395 6.67 1.22 -8.45
CA ASN A 395 6.06 1.50 -9.75
C ASN A 395 4.74 2.31 -9.66
N ALA A 396 3.74 1.98 -10.47
CA ALA A 396 2.45 2.69 -10.52
C ALA A 396 1.68 2.60 -9.18
N GLN A 397 1.82 1.50 -8.46
CA GLN A 397 1.18 1.33 -7.14
C GLN A 397 1.73 2.34 -6.13
N GLU A 398 3.03 2.63 -6.17
CA GLU A 398 3.64 3.64 -5.30
C GLU A 398 3.15 5.05 -5.65
N ILE A 399 3.02 5.36 -6.96
CA ILE A 399 2.45 6.64 -7.41
C ILE A 399 1.01 6.80 -6.91
N HIS A 400 0.20 5.75 -7.04
CA HIS A 400 -1.19 5.74 -6.55
C HIS A 400 -1.26 5.97 -5.04
N ASN A 401 -0.45 5.23 -4.25
CA ASN A 401 -0.40 5.37 -2.81
C ASN A 401 0.06 6.78 -2.39
N LEU A 402 1.06 7.33 -3.07
CA LEU A 402 1.55 8.68 -2.80
C LEU A 402 0.51 9.75 -3.16
N SER A 403 -0.27 9.55 -4.23
CA SER A 403 -1.37 10.44 -4.60
C SER A 403 -2.48 10.47 -3.54
N ASN A 404 -2.82 9.32 -2.98
CA ASN A 404 -3.75 9.22 -1.85
C ASN A 404 -3.18 9.90 -0.60
N TYR A 405 -1.89 9.70 -0.31
CA TYR A 405 -1.22 10.40 0.79
C TYR A 405 -1.30 11.92 0.63
N PHE A 406 -1.04 12.45 -0.57
CA PHE A 406 -1.14 13.87 -0.85
C PHE A 406 -2.57 14.40 -0.65
N SER A 407 -3.60 13.64 -1.02
CA SER A 407 -4.98 14.07 -0.79
C SER A 407 -5.34 14.22 0.70
N CYS A 408 -4.64 13.50 1.57
CA CYS A 408 -4.85 13.54 3.01
C CYS A 408 -4.13 14.73 3.67
N ILE A 409 -2.94 15.08 3.20
CA ILE A 409 -2.13 16.15 3.84
C ILE A 409 -2.34 17.53 3.21
N TYR A 410 -2.99 17.62 2.06
CA TYR A 410 -3.19 18.88 1.32
C TYR A 410 -4.07 19.87 2.09
N GLN A 411 -3.53 21.06 2.38
CA GLN A 411 -4.20 22.13 3.13
C GLN A 411 -4.45 23.38 2.28
N ARG A 412 -4.72 23.23 0.99
CA ARG A 412 -4.89 24.30 0.00
C ARG A 412 -3.61 25.09 -0.33
N GLU A 413 -2.48 24.61 0.12
CA GLU A 413 -1.15 25.11 -0.26
C GLU A 413 -0.34 23.99 -0.92
N PRO A 414 0.47 24.29 -1.95
CA PRO A 414 1.27 23.29 -2.62
C PRO A 414 2.22 22.56 -1.65
N ILE A 415 2.16 21.23 -1.68
CA ILE A 415 2.91 20.35 -0.79
C ILE A 415 4.41 20.47 -1.08
N PRO A 416 5.24 20.79 -0.08
CA PRO A 416 6.68 20.89 -0.26
C PRO A 416 7.36 19.50 -0.19
N LEU A 417 8.62 19.43 -0.63
CA LEU A 417 9.43 18.22 -0.61
C LEU A 417 9.57 17.61 0.81
N GLY A 418 9.55 18.47 1.84
CA GLY A 418 9.68 18.07 3.25
C GLY A 418 8.54 17.22 3.78
N ASP A 419 7.38 17.27 3.15
CA ASP A 419 6.18 16.55 3.57
C ASP A 419 6.02 15.18 2.87
N LEU A 420 7.07 14.71 2.17
CA LEU A 420 7.11 13.36 1.63
C LEU A 420 7.15 12.31 2.76
N PRO A 421 6.60 11.11 2.51
CA PRO A 421 6.73 10.00 3.45
C PRO A 421 8.20 9.70 3.81
N GLY A 422 8.44 9.37 5.09
CA GLY A 422 9.79 9.18 5.62
C GLY A 422 10.66 8.17 4.86
N TYR A 423 10.05 7.13 4.25
CA TYR A 423 10.79 6.16 3.47
C TYR A 423 11.39 6.74 2.18
N ILE A 424 10.69 7.70 1.52
CA ILE A 424 11.21 8.41 0.34
C ILE A 424 12.28 9.40 0.78
N LEU A 425 12.02 10.17 1.86
CA LEU A 425 12.99 11.11 2.43
C LEU A 425 14.29 10.41 2.81
N ASN A 426 14.21 9.25 3.46
CA ASN A 426 15.40 8.47 3.85
C ASN A 426 16.18 7.98 2.62
N GLN A 427 15.52 7.63 1.52
CA GLN A 427 16.21 7.29 0.28
C GLN A 427 16.93 8.49 -0.34
N ILE A 428 16.35 9.69 -0.26
CA ILE A 428 17.00 10.94 -0.69
C ILE A 428 18.25 11.16 0.15
N LEU A 429 18.12 11.10 1.47
CA LEU A 429 19.19 11.34 2.42
C LEU A 429 20.33 10.32 2.29
N SER A 430 20.02 9.05 2.04
CA SER A 430 21.00 7.96 1.92
C SER A 430 21.78 7.97 0.60
N ARG A 431 21.17 8.46 -0.49
CA ARG A 431 21.82 8.53 -1.83
C ARG A 431 22.73 9.74 -1.99
N GLN A 432 22.60 10.73 -1.11
CA GLN A 432 23.40 11.95 -1.19
C GLN A 432 24.62 11.84 -0.29
N THR A 433 25.77 12.25 -0.81
CA THR A 433 27.05 12.30 -0.08
C THR A 433 26.84 13.08 1.21
N SER A 434 27.22 12.51 2.35
CA SER A 434 27.16 13.20 3.65
C SER A 434 27.89 14.55 3.54
N LEU A 435 27.16 15.62 3.84
CA LEU A 435 27.73 16.95 3.89
C LEU A 435 28.84 16.98 4.95
N ASP A 436 30.01 17.52 4.61
CA ASP A 436 31.05 17.81 5.56
C ASP A 436 30.57 18.83 6.60
N VAL A 437 31.15 18.83 7.79
CA VAL A 437 30.84 19.76 8.87
C VAL A 437 30.82 21.22 8.41
N THR A 438 31.78 21.58 7.54
CA THR A 438 31.89 22.91 6.93
C THR A 438 30.73 23.21 5.98
N GLU A 439 30.30 22.23 5.18
CA GLU A 439 29.18 22.32 4.24
C GLU A 439 27.87 22.48 4.99
N LYS A 440 27.63 21.67 6.05
CA LYS A 440 26.49 21.81 6.95
C LYS A 440 26.42 23.19 7.60
N HIS A 441 27.55 23.71 8.04
CA HIS A 441 27.64 25.04 8.67
C HIS A 441 27.28 26.17 7.69
N ILE A 442 27.83 26.12 6.48
CA ILE A 442 27.50 27.11 5.43
C ILE A 442 26.02 27.01 5.02
N LEU A 443 25.50 25.80 4.88
CA LEU A 443 24.09 25.56 4.55
C LEU A 443 23.17 26.11 5.64
N SER A 444 23.46 25.89 6.92
CA SER A 444 22.68 26.42 8.04
C SER A 444 22.68 27.95 8.09
N LEU A 445 23.78 28.59 7.74
CA LEU A 445 23.86 30.05 7.61
C LEU A 445 23.03 30.58 6.46
N ILE A 446 22.97 29.87 5.34
CA ILE A 446 22.13 30.26 4.18
C ILE A 446 20.65 30.10 4.51
N ILE A 447 20.29 29.09 5.28
CA ILE A 447 18.90 28.85 5.74
C ILE A 447 18.45 29.97 6.69
N SER A 448 19.30 30.33 7.65
CA SER A 448 18.98 31.39 8.62
C SER A 448 18.98 32.81 8.02
N HIS A 449 19.68 33.01 6.91
CA HIS A 449 19.79 34.31 6.23
C HIS A 449 19.53 34.15 4.74
N PRO A 450 18.26 34.07 4.30
CA PRO A 450 17.91 33.94 2.88
C PRO A 450 18.52 35.08 2.05
N ARG A 451 19.05 34.73 0.86
CA ARG A 451 19.72 35.65 -0.06
C ARG A 451 21.06 36.22 0.45
N ILE A 452 21.70 35.48 1.35
CA ILE A 452 23.00 35.89 1.89
C ILE A 452 24.07 35.93 0.80
N GLY A 453 24.85 37.00 0.78
CA GLY A 453 26.00 37.15 -0.13
C GLY A 453 27.25 36.42 0.38
N ARG A 454 28.15 36.03 -0.56
CA ARG A 454 29.40 35.30 -0.24
C ARG A 454 30.24 36.00 0.84
N ASN A 455 30.39 37.33 0.77
CA ASN A 455 31.17 38.11 1.75
C ASN A 455 30.53 38.06 3.14
N THR A 456 29.21 38.12 3.21
CA THR A 456 28.45 38.03 4.47
C THR A 456 28.54 36.62 5.08
N VAL A 457 28.52 35.56 4.24
CA VAL A 457 28.81 34.19 4.70
C VAL A 457 30.21 34.12 5.35
N MET A 458 31.21 34.71 4.72
CA MET A 458 32.58 34.76 5.24
C MET A 458 32.65 35.48 6.59
N GLU A 459 31.97 36.61 6.72
CA GLU A 459 31.93 37.41 7.96
C GLU A 459 31.23 36.66 9.11
N GLN A 460 30.12 36.00 8.82
CA GLN A 460 29.37 35.22 9.81
C GLN A 460 30.18 34.00 10.29
N LEU A 461 30.83 33.29 9.38
CA LEU A 461 31.72 32.18 9.73
C LEU A 461 32.89 32.64 10.63
N LYS A 462 33.46 33.81 10.32
CA LYS A 462 34.54 34.42 11.11
C LYS A 462 34.08 34.78 12.51
N LYS A 463 32.85 35.30 12.69
CA LYS A 463 32.22 35.56 13.98
C LYS A 463 31.99 34.29 14.81
N GLN A 464 31.78 33.18 14.16
CA GLN A 464 31.61 31.85 14.76
C GLN A 464 32.92 31.09 14.99
N GLY A 465 34.06 31.73 14.79
CA GLY A 465 35.38 31.12 15.00
C GLY A 465 35.87 30.22 13.87
N VAL A 466 35.15 30.16 12.72
CA VAL A 466 35.53 29.35 11.56
C VAL A 466 36.17 30.24 10.52
N SER A 467 37.52 30.13 10.35
CA SER A 467 38.28 30.90 9.36
C SER A 467 38.44 30.11 8.08
N LEU A 468 37.71 30.48 7.01
CA LEU A 468 37.82 29.91 5.69
C LEU A 468 38.28 30.92 4.67
N THR A 469 39.10 30.46 3.71
CA THR A 469 39.51 31.31 2.58
C THR A 469 38.35 31.52 1.61
N GLU A 470 38.31 32.66 0.91
CA GLU A 470 37.28 32.99 -0.08
C GLU A 470 37.17 31.90 -1.16
N GLY A 471 38.30 31.35 -1.60
CA GLY A 471 38.32 30.24 -2.56
C GLY A 471 37.63 28.99 -2.07
N LYS A 472 37.82 28.64 -0.78
CA LYS A 472 37.18 27.46 -0.18
C LYS A 472 35.67 27.65 -0.04
N ILE A 473 35.20 28.84 0.37
CA ILE A 473 33.77 29.19 0.43
C ILE A 473 33.16 29.12 -0.98
N ARG A 474 33.83 29.64 -2.00
CA ARG A 474 33.36 29.55 -3.39
C ARG A 474 33.22 28.10 -3.86
N THR A 475 34.16 27.24 -3.53
CA THR A 475 34.11 25.81 -3.88
C THR A 475 32.95 25.12 -3.19
N VAL A 476 32.72 25.38 -1.88
CA VAL A 476 31.59 24.80 -1.12
C VAL A 476 30.26 25.29 -1.66
N LEU A 477 30.11 26.59 -1.91
CA LEU A 477 28.85 27.13 -2.48
C LEU A 477 28.56 26.55 -3.86
N ARG A 478 29.59 26.33 -4.68
CA ARG A 478 29.43 25.66 -5.98
C ARG A 478 29.00 24.22 -5.80
N LYS A 479 29.66 23.48 -4.92
CA LYS A 479 29.30 22.08 -4.60
C LYS A 479 27.84 21.96 -4.07
N LEU A 480 27.43 22.85 -3.17
CA LEU A 480 26.04 22.90 -2.67
C LEU A 480 25.04 23.28 -3.76
N ALA A 481 25.44 24.16 -4.70
CA ALA A 481 24.60 24.54 -5.83
C ALA A 481 24.48 23.39 -6.86
N ASP A 482 25.61 22.74 -7.19
CA ASP A 482 25.64 21.60 -8.11
C ASP A 482 24.87 20.40 -7.55
N ALA A 483 24.84 20.22 -6.21
CA ALA A 483 24.04 19.24 -5.50
C ALA A 483 22.55 19.65 -5.34
N GLY A 484 22.18 20.86 -5.76
CA GLY A 484 20.81 21.36 -5.69
C GLY A 484 20.36 21.80 -4.28
N TYR A 485 21.26 21.95 -3.31
CA TYR A 485 20.92 22.36 -1.94
C TYR A 485 20.71 23.87 -1.81
N ILE A 486 21.32 24.65 -2.69
CA ILE A 486 21.15 26.09 -2.73
C ILE A 486 20.91 26.59 -4.16
N LYS A 487 20.18 27.69 -4.28
CA LYS A 487 20.02 28.45 -5.52
C LYS A 487 20.87 29.68 -5.46
N VAL A 488 21.77 29.85 -6.45
CA VAL A 488 22.60 31.04 -6.57
C VAL A 488 21.98 32.01 -7.56
N HIS A 489 21.59 33.19 -7.10
CA HIS A 489 21.00 34.22 -7.94
C HIS A 489 22.12 35.02 -8.69
N ARG A 490 21.95 35.13 -10.01
CA ARG A 490 22.83 35.99 -10.85
C ARG A 490 22.52 37.45 -10.52
N THR A 491 23.55 38.28 -10.40
CA THR A 491 23.45 39.73 -10.08
C THR A 491 22.97 40.07 -8.66
N ARG A 492 23.90 40.21 -7.71
CA ARG A 492 23.70 40.69 -6.31
C ARG A 492 22.62 40.02 -5.48
N GLY A 493 22.03 38.92 -5.96
CA GLY A 493 20.90 38.24 -5.32
C GLY A 493 21.28 37.25 -4.20
N GLY A 494 22.59 36.97 -3.99
CA GLY A 494 23.04 36.03 -2.95
C GLY A 494 22.68 34.56 -3.22
N CYS A 495 22.77 33.75 -2.14
CA CYS A 495 22.41 32.32 -2.13
C CYS A 495 21.16 32.13 -1.26
N GLU A 496 20.29 31.25 -1.70
CA GLU A 496 19.07 30.87 -1.01
C GLU A 496 19.01 29.35 -0.92
N ALA A 497 18.64 28.80 0.25
CA ALA A 497 18.50 27.38 0.41
C ALA A 497 17.26 26.87 -0.33
N THR A 498 17.41 25.72 -0.98
CA THR A 498 16.28 24.98 -1.55
C THR A 498 15.57 24.15 -0.48
N GLU A 499 14.37 23.64 -0.76
CA GLU A 499 13.69 22.70 0.13
C GLU A 499 14.57 21.49 0.46
N LEU A 500 15.31 20.98 -0.54
CA LEU A 500 16.27 19.89 -0.37
C LEU A 500 17.42 20.28 0.58
N GLY A 501 17.93 21.49 0.46
CA GLY A 501 18.96 22.01 1.36
C GLY A 501 18.47 22.13 2.80
N ILE A 502 17.26 22.59 3.02
CA ILE A 502 16.63 22.67 4.34
C ILE A 502 16.48 21.27 4.96
N LEU A 503 16.06 20.29 4.18
CA LEU A 503 15.98 18.89 4.60
C LEU A 503 17.32 18.32 5.02
N MET A 504 18.37 18.54 4.22
CA MET A 504 19.74 18.06 4.49
C MET A 504 20.38 18.70 5.73
N SER A 505 19.92 19.85 6.14
CA SER A 505 20.41 20.50 7.37
C SER A 505 19.82 19.94 8.66
N ARG A 506 18.68 19.24 8.56
CA ARG A 506 17.95 18.66 9.70
C ARG A 506 18.39 17.22 10.04
N GLY A 507 19.07 16.54 9.14
CA GLY A 507 19.69 15.21 9.31
C GLY A 507 21.20 15.32 9.49
#